data_33a3f50372228760e70cbf2245c97222
#
_entry.id   33a3f50372228760e70cbf2245c97222
#
_cell.length_a   1.000
_cell.length_b   1.000
_cell.length_c   1.000
_cell.angle_alpha   90.00
_cell.angle_beta   90.00
_cell.angle_gamma   90.00
#
_symmetry.space_group_name_H-M   'P 1'
#
loop_
_entity.id
_entity.type
_entity.pdbx_description
1 polymer ?
#
loop_
_entity_poly.entity_id
_entity_poly.type
_entity_poly.pdbx_seq_one_letter_code
_entity_poly.pdbx_strand_id
1 'polypeptide(L)'
;MHEKRFRITLLFNANKVYDRQVVEGVGEYLQASQTDWDIFIEEDFRCRIDNIREWLGDGVIADYDDPSIEKLLANVSVPIVGVGGSYHQPQDYPPVHYIATDNAALVESAFLHLKEKGVNRFAFYGLPAASGKRWAQEREHAFRQLVARERYQGVVYQGMETAPENWQHAQNRLADWLQTLPQQTGIIAVTDARARHLLQACEYLKIPVPEKLTVIGIDNEELTRYLSRVALSSVAQGSRQMGYQAAKLLHRLLDNQPLQLQRILVPPVKVIARRSTDFRSLHDPAVIQAMHYIRFNACKGIKVEQVLDAIGIS
;
A
#
# COMPACT_ATOMS: atom_id res chain seq x y z
N MET A 1 -5.40 -25.64 38.10
CA MET A 1 -6.46 -25.26 37.13
C MET A 1 -5.74 -25.10 35.79
N HIS A 2 -6.07 -25.92 34.79
CA HIS A 2 -5.56 -25.66 33.43
C HIS A 2 -6.22 -24.35 32.98
N GLU A 3 -5.42 -23.29 32.73
CA GLU A 3 -5.91 -22.10 32.07
C GLU A 3 -6.53 -22.53 30.73
N LYS A 4 -7.73 -22.05 30.45
CA LYS A 4 -8.44 -22.37 29.22
C LYS A 4 -7.62 -21.79 28.05
N ARG A 5 -7.04 -22.65 27.23
CA ARG A 5 -6.35 -22.27 26.01
C ARG A 5 -7.39 -21.90 24.94
N PHE A 6 -7.43 -20.63 24.52
CA PHE A 6 -8.35 -20.18 23.49
C PHE A 6 -7.86 -20.56 22.10
N ARG A 7 -8.78 -21.02 21.26
CA ARG A 7 -8.53 -21.26 19.84
C ARG A 7 -8.94 -20.03 19.04
N ILE A 8 -7.99 -19.44 18.33
CA ILE A 8 -8.19 -18.21 17.55
C ILE A 8 -7.98 -18.49 16.07
N THR A 9 -8.93 -18.09 15.27
CA THR A 9 -8.85 -18.22 13.81
C THR A 9 -8.42 -16.89 13.17
N LEU A 10 -7.41 -16.96 12.30
CA LEU A 10 -6.91 -15.86 11.51
C LEU A 10 -7.36 -16.03 10.05
N LEU A 11 -8.20 -15.12 9.56
CA LEU A 11 -8.74 -15.15 8.19
C LEU A 11 -8.05 -14.09 7.34
N PHE A 12 -6.86 -14.40 6.86
CA PHE A 12 -6.01 -13.55 6.03
C PHE A 12 -5.44 -14.32 4.86
N ASN A 13 -5.16 -13.60 3.77
CA ASN A 13 -4.39 -14.12 2.65
C ASN A 13 -2.92 -13.66 2.77
N ALA A 14 -2.09 -14.42 3.48
CA ALA A 14 -0.70 -14.05 3.72
C ALA A 14 0.22 -14.11 2.47
N ASN A 15 -0.34 -14.34 1.28
CA ASN A 15 0.34 -14.04 0.03
C ASN A 15 0.37 -12.54 -0.27
N LYS A 16 -0.50 -11.74 0.37
CA LYS A 16 -0.44 -10.28 0.36
C LYS A 16 0.49 -9.81 1.48
N VAL A 17 1.37 -8.86 1.18
CA VAL A 17 2.31 -8.29 2.16
C VAL A 17 1.57 -7.68 3.35
N TYR A 18 0.53 -6.92 3.07
CA TYR A 18 -0.31 -6.29 4.10
C TYR A 18 -0.84 -7.32 5.11
N ASP A 19 -1.51 -8.37 4.63
CA ASP A 19 -2.09 -9.42 5.46
C ASP A 19 -1.01 -10.16 6.27
N ARG A 20 0.14 -10.45 5.64
CA ARG A 20 1.27 -11.09 6.32
C ARG A 20 1.77 -10.25 7.49
N GLN A 21 1.95 -8.95 7.28
CA GLN A 21 2.39 -8.04 8.33
C GLN A 21 1.37 -7.93 9.47
N VAL A 22 0.06 -7.99 9.16
CA VAL A 22 -0.98 -8.06 10.20
C VAL A 22 -0.83 -9.33 11.03
N VAL A 23 -0.67 -10.49 10.38
CA VAL A 23 -0.45 -11.78 11.08
C VAL A 23 0.84 -11.74 11.92
N GLU A 24 1.92 -11.16 11.41
CA GLU A 24 3.16 -10.94 12.16
C GLU A 24 2.91 -10.10 13.42
N GLY A 25 2.12 -9.03 13.31
CA GLY A 25 1.73 -8.19 14.45
C GLY A 25 0.90 -8.93 15.51
N VAL A 26 0.02 -9.86 15.09
CA VAL A 26 -0.65 -10.77 16.02
C VAL A 26 0.39 -11.61 16.78
N GLY A 27 1.36 -12.19 16.08
CA GLY A 27 2.44 -12.97 16.68
C GLY A 27 3.28 -12.15 17.66
N GLU A 28 3.60 -10.89 17.33
CA GLU A 28 4.31 -9.96 18.23
C GLU A 28 3.52 -9.74 19.54
N TYR A 29 2.20 -9.58 19.45
CA TYR A 29 1.37 -9.47 20.65
C TYR A 29 1.42 -10.72 21.53
N LEU A 30 1.29 -11.92 20.93
CA LEU A 30 1.34 -13.18 21.65
C LEU A 30 2.66 -13.35 22.43
N GLN A 31 3.78 -13.03 21.77
CA GLN A 31 5.11 -13.06 22.40
C GLN A 31 5.23 -12.04 23.55
N ALA A 32 4.78 -10.80 23.33
CA ALA A 32 4.88 -9.75 24.34
C ALA A 32 3.99 -9.98 25.55
N SER A 33 2.79 -10.54 25.36
CA SER A 33 1.81 -10.82 26.43
C SER A 33 1.98 -12.19 27.07
N GLN A 34 2.84 -13.05 26.51
CA GLN A 34 2.99 -14.47 26.89
C GLN A 34 1.66 -15.23 26.86
N THR A 35 0.76 -14.81 25.95
CA THR A 35 -0.56 -15.42 25.78
C THR A 35 -0.44 -16.73 25.02
N ASP A 36 -0.98 -17.81 25.59
CA ASP A 36 -0.99 -19.15 24.99
C ASP A 36 -2.31 -19.42 24.26
N TRP A 37 -2.41 -18.91 23.01
CA TRP A 37 -3.51 -19.20 22.12
C TRP A 37 -3.17 -20.36 21.17
N ASP A 38 -4.17 -21.16 20.81
CA ASP A 38 -4.11 -22.12 19.72
C ASP A 38 -4.52 -21.40 18.43
N ILE A 39 -3.54 -21.05 17.60
CA ILE A 39 -3.78 -20.27 16.38
C ILE A 39 -4.10 -21.21 15.24
N PHE A 40 -5.27 -21.01 14.62
CA PHE A 40 -5.64 -21.63 13.36
C PHE A 40 -5.40 -20.62 12.20
N ILE A 41 -4.54 -21.01 11.29
CA ILE A 41 -4.33 -20.37 9.99
C ILE A 41 -4.09 -21.48 8.97
N GLU A 42 -4.61 -21.33 7.75
CA GLU A 42 -4.42 -22.30 6.68
C GLU A 42 -2.93 -22.51 6.35
N GLU A 43 -2.55 -23.77 6.07
CA GLU A 43 -1.16 -24.15 5.82
C GLU A 43 -0.52 -23.41 4.63
N ASP A 44 -1.31 -23.18 3.56
CA ASP A 44 -0.86 -22.43 2.39
C ASP A 44 -1.08 -20.91 2.53
N PHE A 45 -1.44 -20.46 3.72
CA PHE A 45 -1.72 -19.06 4.06
C PHE A 45 -2.80 -18.41 3.18
N ARG A 46 -3.70 -19.20 2.61
CA ARG A 46 -4.87 -18.72 1.88
C ARG A 46 -6.09 -18.82 2.77
N CYS A 47 -6.91 -17.78 2.75
CA CYS A 47 -8.20 -17.88 3.39
C CYS A 47 -9.15 -18.70 2.51
N ARG A 48 -9.50 -19.91 2.95
CA ARG A 48 -10.53 -20.74 2.34
C ARG A 48 -11.81 -20.58 3.15
N ILE A 49 -12.89 -20.29 2.43
CA ILE A 49 -14.18 -19.98 3.04
C ILE A 49 -15.03 -21.25 3.27
N ASP A 50 -14.73 -22.31 2.52
CA ASP A 50 -15.46 -23.56 2.61
C ASP A 50 -15.26 -24.22 3.98
N ASN A 51 -16.37 -24.52 4.66
CA ASN A 51 -16.44 -25.16 5.97
C ASN A 51 -15.82 -24.40 7.15
N ILE A 52 -15.44 -23.13 6.98
CA ILE A 52 -14.75 -22.36 8.03
C ILE A 52 -15.60 -22.20 9.31
N ARG A 53 -16.93 -22.24 9.20
CA ARG A 53 -17.83 -22.12 10.35
C ARG A 53 -17.63 -23.24 11.39
N GLU A 54 -17.12 -24.38 10.98
CA GLU A 54 -16.80 -25.49 11.86
C GLU A 54 -15.51 -25.28 12.66
N TRP A 55 -14.68 -24.30 12.23
CA TRP A 55 -13.31 -24.08 12.74
C TRP A 55 -13.09 -22.74 13.44
N LEU A 56 -14.13 -21.90 13.62
CA LEU A 56 -13.97 -20.54 14.13
C LEU A 56 -13.41 -20.44 15.56
N GLY A 57 -13.44 -21.54 16.32
CA GLY A 57 -12.88 -21.56 17.67
C GLY A 57 -13.59 -20.63 18.64
N ASP A 58 -12.81 -19.96 19.51
CA ASP A 58 -13.31 -19.06 20.55
C ASP A 58 -13.30 -17.58 20.10
N GLY A 59 -12.58 -17.23 19.03
CA GLY A 59 -12.51 -15.88 18.50
C GLY A 59 -11.85 -15.77 17.12
N VAL A 60 -12.07 -14.66 16.43
CA VAL A 60 -11.66 -14.46 15.04
C VAL A 60 -10.99 -13.09 14.86
N ILE A 61 -9.88 -13.05 14.12
CA ILE A 61 -9.32 -11.83 13.53
C ILE A 61 -9.34 -12.00 12.00
N ALA A 62 -9.92 -11.06 11.27
CA ALA A 62 -10.21 -11.27 9.85
C ALA A 62 -10.01 -10.03 8.98
N ASP A 63 -9.59 -10.26 7.71
CA ASP A 63 -9.50 -9.24 6.66
C ASP A 63 -10.89 -8.87 6.15
N TYR A 64 -11.40 -7.71 6.56
CA TYR A 64 -12.69 -7.17 6.16
C TYR A 64 -12.64 -6.35 4.86
N ASP A 65 -11.47 -6.24 4.24
CA ASP A 65 -11.37 -5.75 2.85
C ASP A 65 -11.76 -6.82 1.82
N ASP A 66 -11.97 -8.07 2.28
CA ASP A 66 -12.58 -9.14 1.51
C ASP A 66 -14.08 -9.26 1.84
N PRO A 67 -14.97 -8.86 0.90
CA PRO A 67 -16.43 -8.89 1.15
C PRO A 67 -16.99 -10.31 1.41
N SER A 68 -16.27 -11.35 1.00
CA SER A 68 -16.68 -12.74 1.23
C SER A 68 -16.53 -13.13 2.69
N ILE A 69 -15.47 -12.63 3.34
CA ILE A 69 -15.21 -12.84 4.77
C ILE A 69 -16.27 -12.12 5.62
N GLU A 70 -16.56 -10.87 5.29
CA GLU A 70 -17.61 -10.10 5.99
C GLU A 70 -18.96 -10.83 5.95
N LYS A 71 -19.37 -11.31 4.77
CA LYS A 71 -20.62 -12.09 4.60
C LYS A 71 -20.59 -13.39 5.40
N LEU A 72 -19.47 -14.09 5.43
CA LEU A 72 -19.30 -15.33 6.16
C LEU A 72 -19.49 -15.13 7.66
N LEU A 73 -18.95 -14.04 8.20
CA LEU A 73 -18.92 -13.76 9.63
C LEU A 73 -20.19 -13.03 10.14
N ALA A 74 -21.10 -12.62 9.26
CA ALA A 74 -22.28 -11.82 9.60
C ALA A 74 -23.20 -12.45 10.69
N ASN A 75 -23.22 -13.80 10.80
CA ASN A 75 -24.09 -14.52 11.74
C ASN A 75 -23.27 -15.39 12.72
N VAL A 76 -22.06 -15.01 13.02
CA VAL A 76 -21.16 -15.72 13.92
C VAL A 76 -21.28 -15.16 15.33
N SER A 77 -21.35 -16.02 16.34
CA SER A 77 -21.56 -15.65 17.74
C SER A 77 -20.28 -15.42 18.54
N VAL A 78 -19.12 -15.86 18.02
CA VAL A 78 -17.83 -15.64 18.71
C VAL A 78 -17.34 -14.20 18.54
N PRO A 79 -16.53 -13.70 19.46
CA PRO A 79 -15.90 -12.39 19.31
C PRO A 79 -15.10 -12.25 18.00
N ILE A 80 -15.34 -11.16 17.29
CA ILE A 80 -14.68 -10.85 16.02
C ILE A 80 -13.98 -9.49 16.12
N VAL A 81 -12.76 -9.44 15.63
CA VAL A 81 -12.06 -8.18 15.33
C VAL A 81 -11.79 -8.12 13.84
N GLY A 82 -12.43 -7.17 13.16
CA GLY A 82 -12.19 -6.87 11.76
C GLY A 82 -10.93 -6.03 11.58
N VAL A 83 -10.18 -6.29 10.52
CA VAL A 83 -9.00 -5.53 10.11
C VAL A 83 -9.15 -5.15 8.64
N GLY A 84 -8.83 -3.93 8.27
CA GLY A 84 -8.92 -3.50 6.88
C GLY A 84 -8.70 -2.00 6.71
N GLY A 85 -9.03 -1.47 5.54
CA GLY A 85 -8.94 -0.04 5.26
C GLY A 85 -10.02 0.77 5.98
N SER A 86 -9.74 2.04 6.22
CA SER A 86 -10.72 2.99 6.76
C SER A 86 -11.92 3.15 5.83
N TYR A 87 -13.03 3.59 6.40
CA TYR A 87 -14.24 3.99 5.67
C TYR A 87 -14.37 5.51 5.71
N HIS A 88 -14.92 6.07 4.65
CA HIS A 88 -15.11 7.52 4.56
C HIS A 88 -16.09 8.03 5.62
N GLN A 89 -17.18 7.29 5.84
CA GLN A 89 -18.20 7.66 6.82
C GLN A 89 -18.20 6.68 8.01
N PRO A 90 -18.35 7.20 9.25
CA PRO A 90 -18.38 6.34 10.44
C PRO A 90 -19.47 5.26 10.42
N GLN A 91 -20.62 5.54 9.79
CA GLN A 91 -21.75 4.60 9.70
C GLN A 91 -21.52 3.43 8.75
N ASP A 92 -20.53 3.54 7.86
CA ASP A 92 -20.24 2.51 6.86
C ASP A 92 -19.39 1.37 7.41
N TYR A 93 -18.80 1.56 8.62
CA TYR A 93 -18.03 0.50 9.26
C TYR A 93 -18.92 -0.68 9.64
N PRO A 94 -18.40 -1.91 9.50
CA PRO A 94 -19.11 -3.10 9.95
C PRO A 94 -19.38 -3.06 11.48
N PRO A 95 -20.47 -3.72 11.95
CA PRO A 95 -20.85 -3.71 13.37
C PRO A 95 -19.99 -4.64 14.24
N VAL A 96 -18.69 -4.65 14.01
CA VAL A 96 -17.68 -5.40 14.77
C VAL A 96 -16.60 -4.46 15.29
N HIS A 97 -15.83 -4.90 16.28
CA HIS A 97 -14.61 -4.19 16.64
C HIS A 97 -13.67 -4.15 15.44
N TYR A 98 -13.11 -2.98 15.13
CA TYR A 98 -12.42 -2.78 13.86
C TYR A 98 -11.11 -2.01 14.02
N ILE A 99 -10.05 -2.55 13.43
CA ILE A 99 -8.74 -1.89 13.33
C ILE A 99 -8.57 -1.45 11.87
N ALA A 100 -8.49 -0.16 11.65
CA ALA A 100 -8.47 0.42 10.31
C ALA A 100 -7.11 1.01 9.94
N THR A 101 -6.65 0.75 8.71
CA THR A 101 -5.59 1.55 8.08
C THR A 101 -6.11 2.95 7.78
N ASP A 102 -5.38 3.98 8.18
CA ASP A 102 -5.67 5.36 7.80
C ASP A 102 -5.24 5.64 6.36
N ASN A 103 -6.15 5.38 5.40
CA ASN A 103 -5.87 5.57 3.98
C ASN A 103 -5.63 7.05 3.62
N ALA A 104 -6.28 7.98 4.31
CA ALA A 104 -6.09 9.42 4.10
C ALA A 104 -4.67 9.83 4.53
N ALA A 105 -4.23 9.40 5.71
CA ALA A 105 -2.89 9.70 6.21
C ALA A 105 -1.78 9.05 5.36
N LEU A 106 -2.01 7.86 4.77
CA LEU A 106 -1.07 7.25 3.82
C LEU A 106 -0.83 8.14 2.61
N VAL A 107 -1.90 8.62 1.99
CA VAL A 107 -1.82 9.51 0.82
C VAL A 107 -1.25 10.86 1.18
N GLU A 108 -1.64 11.42 2.34
CA GLU A 108 -1.09 12.69 2.83
C GLU A 108 0.42 12.59 3.07
N SER A 109 0.90 11.49 3.66
CA SER A 109 2.34 11.26 3.87
C SER A 109 3.11 11.21 2.55
N ALA A 110 2.57 10.54 1.52
CA ALA A 110 3.15 10.51 0.18
C ALA A 110 3.18 11.91 -0.45
N PHE A 111 2.07 12.62 -0.36
CA PHE A 111 1.93 13.98 -0.91
C PHE A 111 2.90 14.96 -0.26
N LEU A 112 2.97 14.99 1.07
CA LEU A 112 3.87 15.88 1.81
C LEU A 112 5.33 15.59 1.47
N HIS A 113 5.71 14.31 1.38
CA HIS A 113 7.05 13.93 0.95
C HIS A 113 7.40 14.48 -0.44
N LEU A 114 6.51 14.37 -1.42
CA LEU A 114 6.73 14.92 -2.76
C LEU A 114 6.76 16.45 -2.74
N LYS A 115 5.89 17.09 -1.97
CA LYS A 115 5.86 18.55 -1.79
C LYS A 115 7.17 19.08 -1.21
N GLU A 116 7.73 18.41 -0.19
CA GLU A 116 9.02 18.74 0.42
C GLU A 116 10.20 18.62 -0.59
N LYS A 117 10.07 17.77 -1.60
CA LYS A 117 11.02 17.65 -2.71
C LYS A 117 10.87 18.75 -3.77
N GLY A 118 9.90 19.65 -3.63
CA GLY A 118 9.65 20.74 -4.56
C GLY A 118 8.70 20.40 -5.71
N VAL A 119 8.01 19.26 -5.62
CA VAL A 119 6.97 18.89 -6.59
C VAL A 119 5.77 19.81 -6.44
N ASN A 120 5.27 20.32 -7.56
CA ASN A 120 4.13 21.24 -7.61
C ASN A 120 2.99 20.78 -8.54
N ARG A 121 3.13 19.67 -9.20
CA ARG A 121 2.11 18.98 -9.99
C ARG A 121 2.01 17.56 -9.54
N PHE A 122 0.80 17.09 -9.29
CA PHE A 122 0.57 15.79 -8.70
C PHE A 122 -0.29 14.91 -9.60
N ALA A 123 0.01 13.64 -9.61
CA ALA A 123 -0.81 12.63 -10.26
C ALA A 123 -1.04 11.46 -9.32
N PHE A 124 -2.16 10.78 -9.50
CA PHE A 124 -2.48 9.56 -8.76
C PHE A 124 -2.73 8.42 -9.74
N TYR A 125 -2.03 7.31 -9.53
CA TYR A 125 -2.23 6.10 -10.30
C TYR A 125 -2.96 5.09 -9.43
N GLY A 126 -4.27 4.95 -9.68
CA GLY A 126 -5.19 4.16 -8.88
C GLY A 126 -5.52 2.80 -9.46
N LEU A 127 -6.64 2.27 -8.99
CA LEU A 127 -7.30 1.07 -9.51
C LEU A 127 -8.63 1.46 -10.16
N PRO A 128 -9.10 0.72 -11.17
CA PRO A 128 -10.42 0.97 -11.75
C PRO A 128 -11.51 0.76 -10.69
N ALA A 129 -12.55 1.58 -10.73
CA ALA A 129 -13.67 1.48 -9.79
C ALA A 129 -14.33 0.09 -9.81
N ALA A 130 -14.36 -0.56 -10.98
CA ALA A 130 -14.86 -1.92 -11.17
C ALA A 130 -14.10 -3.00 -10.38
N SER A 131 -12.88 -2.69 -9.89
CA SER A 131 -12.10 -3.63 -9.05
C SER A 131 -12.78 -3.96 -7.72
N GLY A 132 -13.76 -3.14 -7.30
CA GLY A 132 -14.44 -3.29 -6.01
C GLY A 132 -13.54 -3.12 -4.77
N LYS A 133 -12.30 -2.64 -4.95
CA LYS A 133 -11.34 -2.43 -3.86
C LYS A 133 -11.63 -1.11 -3.16
N ARG A 134 -12.44 -1.13 -2.11
CA ARG A 134 -12.83 0.04 -1.33
C ARG A 134 -11.62 0.86 -0.85
N TRP A 135 -10.61 0.22 -0.26
CA TRP A 135 -9.42 0.90 0.22
C TRP A 135 -8.68 1.70 -0.87
N ALA A 136 -8.72 1.24 -2.13
CA ALA A 136 -8.11 1.98 -3.24
C ALA A 136 -8.93 3.22 -3.62
N GLN A 137 -10.26 3.13 -3.54
CA GLN A 137 -11.16 4.26 -3.76
C GLN A 137 -11.01 5.31 -2.65
N GLU A 138 -10.83 4.89 -1.40
CA GLU A 138 -10.55 5.79 -0.27
C GLU A 138 -9.23 6.55 -0.47
N ARG A 139 -8.18 5.88 -0.94
CA ARG A 139 -6.90 6.54 -1.28
C ARG A 139 -7.06 7.55 -2.43
N GLU A 140 -7.78 7.20 -3.48
CA GLU A 140 -8.07 8.13 -4.58
C GLU A 140 -8.87 9.34 -4.09
N HIS A 141 -9.90 9.11 -3.28
CA HIS A 141 -10.72 10.16 -2.70
C HIS A 141 -9.87 11.11 -1.85
N ALA A 142 -9.03 10.57 -0.97
CA ALA A 142 -8.10 11.33 -0.16
C ALA A 142 -7.15 12.19 -1.00
N PHE A 143 -6.62 11.64 -2.10
CA PHE A 143 -5.79 12.40 -3.03
C PHE A 143 -6.54 13.59 -3.63
N ARG A 144 -7.77 13.37 -4.14
CA ARG A 144 -8.58 14.44 -4.73
C ARG A 144 -8.90 15.55 -3.74
N GLN A 145 -9.25 15.20 -2.51
CA GLN A 145 -9.49 16.18 -1.45
C GLN A 145 -8.21 16.95 -1.11
N LEU A 146 -7.08 16.26 -1.04
CA LEU A 146 -5.80 16.86 -0.65
C LEU A 146 -5.30 17.87 -1.66
N VAL A 147 -5.29 17.54 -2.96
CA VAL A 147 -4.86 18.48 -4.00
C VAL A 147 -5.79 19.67 -4.11
N ALA A 148 -7.10 19.49 -3.90
CA ALA A 148 -8.06 20.59 -3.86
C ALA A 148 -7.84 21.51 -2.65
N ARG A 149 -7.67 20.94 -1.45
CA ARG A 149 -7.39 21.68 -0.20
C ARG A 149 -6.11 22.50 -0.30
N GLU A 150 -5.07 21.90 -0.84
CA GLU A 150 -3.75 22.51 -0.97
C GLU A 150 -3.61 23.39 -2.23
N ARG A 151 -4.65 23.48 -3.08
CA ARG A 151 -4.70 24.27 -4.33
C ARG A 151 -3.63 23.88 -5.36
N TYR A 152 -3.31 22.59 -5.44
CA TYR A 152 -2.43 22.07 -6.49
C TYR A 152 -3.22 21.51 -7.67
N GLN A 153 -2.55 21.44 -8.82
CA GLN A 153 -3.07 20.68 -9.95
C GLN A 153 -2.87 19.19 -9.68
N GLY A 154 -3.93 18.40 -9.82
CA GLY A 154 -3.90 16.96 -9.65
C GLY A 154 -4.68 16.26 -10.74
N VAL A 155 -4.10 15.19 -11.30
CA VAL A 155 -4.75 14.31 -12.27
C VAL A 155 -4.80 12.90 -11.74
N VAL A 156 -5.86 12.16 -12.07
CA VAL A 156 -6.04 10.76 -11.66
C VAL A 156 -6.12 9.88 -12.88
N TYR A 157 -5.35 8.80 -12.88
CA TYR A 157 -5.47 7.70 -13.82
C TYR A 157 -5.77 6.43 -13.05
N GLN A 158 -6.95 5.87 -13.23
CA GLN A 158 -7.36 4.65 -12.52
C GLN A 158 -6.69 3.39 -13.09
N GLY A 159 -6.23 3.45 -14.34
CA GLY A 159 -5.62 2.31 -14.99
C GLY A 159 -6.61 1.21 -15.33
N MET A 160 -6.07 0.05 -15.62
CA MET A 160 -6.82 -1.17 -15.90
C MET A 160 -6.45 -2.25 -14.87
N GLU A 161 -7.31 -3.23 -14.67
CA GLU A 161 -6.91 -4.46 -14.00
C GLU A 161 -5.86 -5.17 -14.85
N THR A 162 -4.84 -5.71 -14.16
CA THR A 162 -3.76 -6.43 -14.82
C THR A 162 -4.08 -7.92 -14.80
N ALA A 163 -4.51 -8.43 -15.95
CA ALA A 163 -4.72 -9.84 -16.20
C ALA A 163 -3.86 -10.25 -17.40
N PRO A 164 -3.47 -11.52 -17.53
CA PRO A 164 -2.65 -11.98 -18.66
C PRO A 164 -3.22 -11.56 -20.02
N GLU A 165 -4.54 -11.61 -20.16
CA GLU A 165 -5.26 -11.36 -21.41
C GLU A 165 -5.20 -9.89 -21.85
N ASN A 166 -5.09 -8.96 -20.90
CA ASN A 166 -5.09 -7.52 -21.17
C ASN A 166 -3.78 -6.81 -20.82
N TRP A 167 -2.76 -7.56 -20.41
CA TRP A 167 -1.49 -7.00 -19.94
C TRP A 167 -0.88 -5.99 -20.90
N GLN A 168 -0.71 -6.37 -22.17
CA GLN A 168 -0.10 -5.50 -23.17
C GLN A 168 -0.93 -4.23 -23.39
N HIS A 169 -2.25 -4.37 -23.47
CA HIS A 169 -3.15 -3.22 -23.62
C HIS A 169 -3.09 -2.29 -22.42
N ALA A 170 -3.10 -2.84 -21.21
CA ALA A 170 -2.97 -2.05 -19.99
C ALA A 170 -1.64 -1.28 -19.93
N GLN A 171 -0.53 -1.91 -20.33
CA GLN A 171 0.78 -1.25 -20.40
C GLN A 171 0.81 -0.15 -21.44
N ASN A 172 0.23 -0.35 -22.63
CA ASN A 172 0.15 0.68 -23.66
C ASN A 172 -0.64 1.90 -23.19
N ARG A 173 -1.81 1.67 -22.56
CA ARG A 173 -2.63 2.76 -21.99
C ARG A 173 -1.91 3.52 -20.88
N LEU A 174 -1.16 2.83 -20.05
CA LEU A 174 -0.34 3.45 -19.01
C LEU A 174 0.78 4.31 -19.66
N ALA A 175 1.43 3.79 -20.69
CA ALA A 175 2.47 4.50 -21.43
C ALA A 175 1.94 5.77 -22.11
N ASP A 176 0.76 5.69 -22.73
CA ASP A 176 0.09 6.86 -23.33
C ASP A 176 -0.18 7.93 -22.28
N TRP A 177 -0.72 7.55 -21.14
CA TRP A 177 -0.98 8.48 -20.04
C TRP A 177 0.30 9.14 -19.51
N LEU A 178 1.38 8.38 -19.31
CA LEU A 178 2.65 8.91 -18.82
C LEU A 178 3.25 9.97 -19.74
N GLN A 179 3.06 9.84 -21.06
CA GLN A 179 3.53 10.81 -22.03
C GLN A 179 2.78 12.14 -21.96
N THR A 180 1.53 12.13 -21.47
CA THR A 180 0.74 13.37 -21.29
C THR A 180 1.16 14.19 -20.07
N LEU A 181 1.91 13.60 -19.14
CA LEU A 181 2.28 14.26 -17.89
C LEU A 181 3.38 15.29 -18.11
N PRO A 182 3.20 16.53 -17.59
CA PRO A 182 4.23 17.55 -17.62
C PRO A 182 5.49 17.11 -16.84
N GLN A 183 6.60 17.78 -17.14
CA GLN A 183 7.83 17.62 -16.36
C GLN A 183 7.60 17.99 -14.88
N GLN A 184 8.37 17.38 -13.99
CA GLN A 184 8.30 17.59 -12.55
C GLN A 184 6.92 17.24 -11.94
N THR A 185 6.24 16.25 -12.52
CA THR A 185 5.03 15.70 -11.92
C THR A 185 5.40 14.60 -10.91
N GLY A 186 4.85 14.71 -9.71
CA GLY A 186 4.94 13.67 -8.68
C GLY A 186 3.75 12.73 -8.76
N ILE A 187 4.02 11.44 -8.88
CA ILE A 187 2.99 10.42 -9.02
C ILE A 187 2.93 9.59 -7.74
N ILE A 188 1.75 9.57 -7.11
CA ILE A 188 1.42 8.68 -6.01
C ILE A 188 0.74 7.46 -6.61
N ALA A 189 1.36 6.30 -6.52
CA ALA A 189 0.73 5.05 -6.91
C ALA A 189 -0.01 4.43 -5.72
N VAL A 190 -1.19 3.91 -5.98
CA VAL A 190 -2.08 3.37 -4.93
C VAL A 190 -1.47 2.20 -4.16
N THR A 191 -0.52 1.46 -4.76
CA THR A 191 0.31 0.41 -4.15
C THR A 191 1.69 0.37 -4.79
N ASP A 192 2.65 -0.29 -4.13
CA ASP A 192 3.98 -0.54 -4.69
C ASP A 192 3.92 -1.42 -5.94
N ALA A 193 2.99 -2.36 -6.03
CA ALA A 193 2.78 -3.16 -7.22
C ALA A 193 2.43 -2.30 -8.44
N ARG A 194 1.54 -1.29 -8.25
CA ARG A 194 1.21 -0.32 -9.29
C ARG A 194 2.39 0.61 -9.61
N ALA A 195 3.11 1.06 -8.60
CA ALA A 195 4.32 1.86 -8.80
C ALA A 195 5.37 1.12 -9.63
N ARG A 196 5.54 -0.19 -9.43
CA ARG A 196 6.45 -1.02 -10.23
C ARG A 196 6.05 -1.05 -11.71
N HIS A 197 4.77 -1.23 -12.03
CA HIS A 197 4.29 -1.15 -13.41
C HIS A 197 4.59 0.20 -14.06
N LEU A 198 4.40 1.26 -13.30
CA LEU A 198 4.67 2.64 -13.72
C LEU A 198 6.17 2.84 -13.99
N LEU A 199 7.06 2.40 -13.09
CA LEU A 199 8.51 2.49 -13.28
C LEU A 199 8.97 1.69 -14.51
N GLN A 200 8.40 0.51 -14.74
CA GLN A 200 8.69 -0.31 -15.92
C GLN A 200 8.26 0.40 -17.23
N ALA A 201 7.08 1.04 -17.23
CA ALA A 201 6.63 1.84 -18.38
C ALA A 201 7.52 3.07 -18.61
N CYS A 202 7.94 3.76 -17.56
CA CYS A 202 8.90 4.87 -17.65
C CYS A 202 10.23 4.42 -18.26
N GLU A 203 10.73 3.25 -17.85
CA GLU A 203 11.97 2.68 -18.41
C GLU A 203 11.83 2.39 -19.89
N TYR A 204 10.75 1.74 -20.32
CA TYR A 204 10.47 1.45 -21.73
C TYR A 204 10.39 2.73 -22.56
N LEU A 205 9.75 3.77 -22.06
CA LEU A 205 9.60 5.07 -22.71
C LEU A 205 10.86 5.96 -22.57
N LYS A 206 11.89 5.52 -21.86
CA LYS A 206 13.08 6.31 -21.51
C LYS A 206 12.74 7.61 -20.79
N ILE A 207 11.68 7.61 -19.99
CA ILE A 207 11.29 8.74 -19.13
C ILE A 207 12.17 8.72 -17.89
N PRO A 208 12.97 9.77 -17.64
CA PRO A 208 13.83 9.84 -16.46
C PRO A 208 13.01 9.89 -15.16
N VAL A 209 13.33 8.99 -14.23
CA VAL A 209 12.81 8.97 -12.85
C VAL A 209 14.00 9.04 -11.90
N PRO A 210 14.08 10.02 -11.01
CA PRO A 210 13.06 11.00 -10.61
C PRO A 210 13.06 12.32 -11.39
N GLU A 211 13.91 12.50 -12.37
CA GLU A 211 14.23 13.82 -12.95
C GLU A 211 13.05 14.44 -13.72
N LYS A 212 12.31 13.66 -14.51
CA LYS A 212 11.11 14.11 -15.22
C LYS A 212 9.83 13.79 -14.43
N LEU A 213 9.71 12.56 -13.96
CA LEU A 213 8.58 12.11 -13.15
C LEU A 213 9.10 11.53 -11.85
N THR A 214 8.53 11.95 -10.73
CA THR A 214 8.85 11.45 -9.39
C THR A 214 7.80 10.45 -8.96
N VAL A 215 8.16 9.31 -8.41
CA VAL A 215 7.22 8.22 -8.11
C VAL A 215 7.35 7.77 -6.67
N ILE A 216 6.21 7.67 -5.98
CA ILE A 216 6.10 7.08 -4.65
C ILE A 216 4.96 6.06 -4.62
N GLY A 217 5.20 4.93 -4.00
CA GLY A 217 4.22 3.88 -3.74
C GLY A 217 3.72 3.87 -2.31
N ILE A 218 2.91 2.87 -2.00
CA ILE A 218 2.40 2.56 -0.66
C ILE A 218 2.55 1.05 -0.49
N ASP A 219 2.95 0.56 0.68
CA ASP A 219 3.09 -0.78 1.21
C ASP A 219 4.51 -1.07 1.72
N ASN A 220 5.53 -0.43 1.16
CA ASN A 220 6.94 -0.75 1.35
C ASN A 220 7.24 -2.24 1.09
N GLU A 221 6.75 -2.73 -0.07
CA GLU A 221 6.91 -4.11 -0.51
C GLU A 221 8.38 -4.38 -0.89
N GLU A 222 8.99 -5.33 -0.19
CA GLU A 222 10.42 -5.62 -0.38
C GLU A 222 10.74 -6.17 -1.78
N LEU A 223 9.84 -6.98 -2.36
CA LEU A 223 10.04 -7.54 -3.71
C LEU A 223 10.21 -6.46 -4.78
N THR A 224 9.59 -5.30 -4.63
CA THR A 224 9.74 -4.21 -5.60
C THR A 224 11.17 -3.70 -5.70
N ARG A 225 11.97 -3.82 -4.63
CA ARG A 225 13.40 -3.44 -4.64
C ARG A 225 14.23 -4.29 -5.60
N TYR A 226 13.86 -5.56 -5.75
CA TYR A 226 14.57 -6.50 -6.62
C TYR A 226 14.05 -6.50 -8.05
N LEU A 227 12.80 -6.10 -8.26
CA LEU A 227 12.12 -6.16 -9.55
C LEU A 227 12.10 -4.81 -10.29
N SER A 228 12.62 -3.74 -9.69
CA SER A 228 12.68 -2.41 -10.30
C SER A 228 14.11 -1.91 -10.37
N ARG A 229 14.53 -1.36 -11.50
CA ARG A 229 15.87 -0.76 -11.64
C ARG A 229 16.01 0.53 -10.84
N VAL A 230 14.93 1.28 -10.71
CA VAL A 230 14.87 2.47 -9.85
C VAL A 230 14.32 2.06 -8.51
N ALA A 231 15.09 2.24 -7.43
CA ALA A 231 14.64 1.94 -6.08
C ALA A 231 13.43 2.82 -5.72
N LEU A 232 12.28 2.19 -5.48
CA LEU A 232 10.99 2.83 -5.22
C LEU A 232 10.92 3.39 -3.80
N SER A 233 10.63 4.69 -3.69
CA SER A 233 10.18 5.30 -2.44
C SER A 233 8.76 4.85 -2.11
N SER A 234 8.47 4.61 -0.86
CA SER A 234 7.17 4.06 -0.47
C SER A 234 6.77 4.49 0.94
N VAL A 235 5.46 4.59 1.16
CA VAL A 235 4.89 4.81 2.50
C VAL A 235 4.69 3.46 3.17
N ALA A 236 5.35 3.26 4.30
CA ALA A 236 5.18 2.05 5.10
C ALA A 236 3.89 2.14 5.92
N GLN A 237 2.99 1.16 5.72
CA GLN A 237 1.76 1.04 6.47
C GLN A 237 2.00 0.57 7.91
N GLY A 238 1.07 0.89 8.82
CA GLY A 238 1.09 0.40 10.21
C GLY A 238 0.53 -1.03 10.37
N SER A 239 0.67 -1.90 9.37
CA SER A 239 0.02 -3.22 9.33
C SER A 239 0.38 -4.12 10.50
N ARG A 240 1.65 -4.15 10.94
CA ARG A 240 2.07 -4.89 12.15
C ARG A 240 1.38 -4.34 13.40
N GLN A 241 1.34 -3.02 13.55
CA GLN A 241 0.64 -2.38 14.67
C GLN A 241 -0.85 -2.73 14.66
N MET A 242 -1.47 -2.82 13.48
CA MET A 242 -2.87 -3.24 13.35
C MET A 242 -3.08 -4.65 13.88
N GLY A 243 -2.23 -5.60 13.50
CA GLY A 243 -2.28 -6.98 14.01
C GLY A 243 -2.10 -7.05 15.53
N TYR A 244 -1.13 -6.31 16.06
CA TYR A 244 -0.90 -6.20 17.49
C TYR A 244 -2.13 -5.66 18.24
N GLN A 245 -2.73 -4.59 17.74
CA GLN A 245 -3.93 -3.99 18.34
C GLN A 245 -5.15 -4.91 18.22
N ALA A 246 -5.29 -5.62 17.10
CA ALA A 246 -6.37 -6.57 16.89
C ALA A 246 -6.30 -7.74 17.90
N ALA A 247 -5.11 -8.32 18.08
CA ALA A 247 -4.91 -9.39 19.06
C ALA A 247 -5.15 -8.89 20.49
N LYS A 248 -4.64 -7.71 20.84
CA LYS A 248 -4.87 -7.09 22.15
C LYS A 248 -6.35 -6.85 22.43
N LEU A 249 -7.08 -6.39 21.42
CA LEU A 249 -8.52 -6.14 21.54
C LEU A 249 -9.31 -7.45 21.69
N LEU A 250 -8.99 -8.45 20.85
CA LEU A 250 -9.62 -9.77 20.96
C LEU A 250 -9.35 -10.43 22.33
N HIS A 251 -8.14 -10.32 22.86
CA HIS A 251 -7.80 -10.84 24.18
C HIS A 251 -8.71 -10.27 25.28
N ARG A 252 -8.92 -8.95 25.27
CA ARG A 252 -9.83 -8.30 26.21
C ARG A 252 -11.28 -8.76 26.07
N LEU A 253 -11.73 -9.04 24.84
CA LEU A 253 -13.07 -9.61 24.60
C LEU A 253 -13.22 -11.02 25.14
N LEU A 254 -12.18 -11.85 24.97
CA LEU A 254 -12.16 -13.23 25.48
C LEU A 254 -12.13 -13.28 27.02
N ASP A 255 -11.53 -12.28 27.65
CA ASP A 255 -11.56 -12.09 29.11
C ASP A 255 -12.89 -11.53 29.62
N ASN A 256 -13.92 -11.43 28.76
CA ASN A 256 -15.22 -10.87 29.06
C ASN A 256 -15.18 -9.43 29.61
N GLN A 257 -14.17 -8.64 29.22
CA GLN A 257 -14.15 -7.23 29.58
C GLN A 257 -15.28 -6.49 28.86
N PRO A 258 -16.10 -5.71 29.55
CA PRO A 258 -17.15 -4.94 28.90
C PRO A 258 -16.49 -3.82 28.06
N LEU A 259 -16.60 -3.92 26.74
CA LEU A 259 -16.05 -2.96 25.79
C LEU A 259 -17.17 -2.39 24.92
N GLN A 260 -17.23 -1.07 24.83
CA GLN A 260 -17.97 -0.43 23.75
C GLN A 260 -17.30 -0.75 22.42
N LEU A 261 -18.07 -0.71 21.34
CA LEU A 261 -17.59 -0.97 19.98
C LEU A 261 -16.38 -0.06 19.68
N GLN A 262 -15.22 -0.68 19.47
CA GLN A 262 -13.96 0.02 19.18
C GLN A 262 -13.73 0.14 17.68
N ARG A 263 -13.30 1.31 17.25
CA ARG A 263 -12.80 1.60 15.91
C ARG A 263 -11.47 2.30 16.04
N ILE A 264 -10.38 1.60 15.78
CA ILE A 264 -9.02 2.10 15.97
C ILE A 264 -8.41 2.39 14.61
N LEU A 265 -8.06 3.64 14.38
CA LEU A 265 -7.40 4.08 13.16
C LEU A 265 -5.89 4.05 13.37
N VAL A 266 -5.18 3.33 12.51
CA VAL A 266 -3.72 3.15 12.59
C VAL A 266 -3.05 3.98 11.50
N PRO A 267 -2.22 4.97 11.87
CA PRO A 267 -1.53 5.81 10.91
C PRO A 267 -0.38 5.07 10.21
N PRO A 268 0.16 5.64 9.10
CA PRO A 268 1.39 5.15 8.50
C PRO A 268 2.56 5.24 9.47
N VAL A 269 3.55 4.35 9.29
CA VAL A 269 4.77 4.33 10.12
C VAL A 269 5.72 5.45 9.71
N LYS A 270 6.07 5.50 8.42
CA LYS A 270 6.98 6.50 7.83
C LYS A 270 7.03 6.40 6.32
N VAL A 271 7.56 7.43 5.68
CA VAL A 271 8.01 7.35 4.28
C VAL A 271 9.42 6.78 4.24
N ILE A 272 9.62 5.75 3.41
CA ILE A 272 10.92 5.20 3.09
C ILE A 272 11.38 5.84 1.77
N ALA A 273 12.14 6.92 1.89
CA ALA A 273 12.69 7.63 0.74
C ALA A 273 13.78 6.80 0.06
N ARG A 274 13.67 6.67 -1.26
CA ARG A 274 14.64 6.01 -2.13
C ARG A 274 14.81 6.82 -3.41
N ARG A 275 15.50 6.23 -4.42
CA ARG A 275 15.87 6.92 -5.66
C ARG A 275 14.68 7.51 -6.43
N SER A 276 13.52 6.89 -6.46
CA SER A 276 12.39 7.35 -7.26
C SER A 276 11.81 8.70 -6.84
N THR A 277 12.20 9.21 -5.65
CA THR A 277 11.88 10.55 -5.16
C THR A 277 13.11 11.36 -4.76
N ASP A 278 14.32 10.92 -5.11
CA ASP A 278 15.55 11.69 -4.89
C ASP A 278 15.69 12.78 -5.96
N PHE A 279 14.72 13.68 -5.94
CA PHE A 279 14.55 14.76 -6.87
C PHE A 279 15.14 16.05 -6.26
N ARG A 280 15.88 16.76 -7.08
CA ARG A 280 16.22 18.16 -6.84
C ARG A 280 15.64 18.95 -7.99
N SER A 281 14.92 20.02 -7.70
CA SER A 281 14.34 20.89 -8.73
C SER A 281 15.45 21.42 -9.64
N LEU A 282 15.60 20.80 -10.79
CA LEU A 282 16.49 21.25 -11.86
C LEU A 282 15.62 21.68 -13.03
N HIS A 283 15.96 22.82 -13.62
CA HIS A 283 15.15 23.39 -14.71
C HIS A 283 15.75 23.11 -16.10
N ASP A 284 17.01 22.72 -16.16
CA ASP A 284 17.71 22.46 -17.43
C ASP A 284 17.51 21.00 -17.87
N PRO A 285 16.87 20.74 -19.02
CA PRO A 285 16.63 19.41 -19.54
C PRO A 285 17.92 18.62 -19.79
N ALA A 286 18.99 19.27 -20.24
CA ALA A 286 20.27 18.61 -20.50
C ALA A 286 20.92 18.15 -19.19
N VAL A 287 20.87 18.97 -18.14
CA VAL A 287 21.35 18.61 -16.81
C VAL A 287 20.53 17.44 -16.22
N ILE A 288 19.21 17.45 -16.40
CA ILE A 288 18.33 16.37 -15.98
C ILE A 288 18.73 15.04 -16.64
N GLN A 289 18.92 15.05 -17.96
CA GLN A 289 19.34 13.85 -18.71
C GLN A 289 20.76 13.39 -18.34
N ALA A 290 21.69 14.31 -18.19
CA ALA A 290 23.04 14.02 -17.75
C ALA A 290 23.06 13.32 -16.37
N MET A 291 22.34 13.86 -15.41
CA MET A 291 22.24 13.26 -14.07
C MET A 291 21.61 11.87 -14.12
N HIS A 292 20.58 11.69 -14.94
CA HIS A 292 19.96 10.39 -15.14
C HIS A 292 20.94 9.39 -15.71
N TYR A 293 21.66 9.75 -16.78
CA TYR A 293 22.67 8.91 -17.40
C TYR A 293 23.79 8.52 -16.42
N ILE A 294 24.32 9.50 -15.67
CA ILE A 294 25.35 9.28 -14.66
C ILE A 294 24.84 8.29 -13.60
N ARG A 295 23.67 8.52 -13.04
CA ARG A 295 23.12 7.64 -11.99
C ARG A 295 22.93 6.19 -12.44
N PHE A 296 22.54 5.98 -13.72
CA PHE A 296 22.36 4.64 -14.26
C PHE A 296 23.65 3.90 -14.59
N ASN A 297 24.72 4.64 -14.86
CA ASN A 297 25.94 4.07 -15.41
C ASN A 297 27.17 4.30 -14.52
N ALA A 298 27.05 4.99 -13.38
CA ALA A 298 28.16 5.36 -12.51
C ALA A 298 29.08 4.18 -12.13
N CYS A 299 28.50 3.00 -11.88
CA CYS A 299 29.25 1.79 -11.54
C CYS A 299 29.93 1.12 -12.74
N LYS A 300 29.77 1.65 -13.96
CA LYS A 300 30.36 1.09 -15.20
C LYS A 300 31.62 1.82 -15.64
N GLY A 301 32.15 2.74 -14.83
CA GLY A 301 33.34 3.50 -15.16
C GLY A 301 33.15 4.45 -16.34
N ILE A 302 32.03 5.17 -16.37
CA ILE A 302 31.69 6.11 -17.46
C ILE A 302 32.63 7.31 -17.51
N LYS A 303 32.85 7.83 -18.71
CA LYS A 303 33.61 9.04 -18.99
C LYS A 303 32.67 10.21 -19.26
N VAL A 304 33.17 11.45 -19.09
CA VAL A 304 32.39 12.66 -19.34
C VAL A 304 31.90 12.74 -20.80
N GLU A 305 32.73 12.32 -21.76
CA GLU A 305 32.38 12.29 -23.17
C GLU A 305 31.11 11.45 -23.43
N GLN A 306 31.00 10.29 -22.79
CA GLN A 306 29.82 9.44 -22.89
C GLN A 306 28.55 10.09 -22.31
N VAL A 307 28.72 10.93 -21.29
CA VAL A 307 27.60 11.70 -20.74
C VAL A 307 27.16 12.77 -21.75
N LEU A 308 28.12 13.49 -22.32
CA LEU A 308 27.84 14.55 -23.34
C LEU A 308 27.17 13.96 -24.59
N ASP A 309 27.67 12.84 -25.08
CA ASP A 309 27.09 12.13 -26.22
C ASP A 309 25.63 11.70 -25.93
N ALA A 310 25.38 11.19 -24.72
CA ALA A 310 24.05 10.73 -24.32
C ALA A 310 23.01 11.86 -24.23
N ILE A 311 23.45 13.09 -24.00
CA ILE A 311 22.57 14.27 -23.90
C ILE A 311 22.60 15.13 -25.21
N GLY A 312 23.36 14.69 -26.23
CA GLY A 312 23.44 15.37 -27.52
C GLY A 312 24.19 16.71 -27.48
N ILE A 313 25.08 16.90 -26.52
CA ILE A 313 26.00 18.07 -26.44
C ILE A 313 27.38 17.61 -26.82
N SER A 314 27.87 18.09 -27.96
CA SER A 314 29.24 17.84 -28.45
C SER A 314 30.19 18.94 -28.01
#